data_5595a429ffb8ff03544d82dc32989046
#
_entry.id   5595a429ffb8ff03544d82dc32989046
#
_cell.length_a   1.000
_cell.length_b   1.000
_cell.length_c   1.000
_cell.angle_alpha   90.00
_cell.angle_beta   90.00
_cell.angle_gamma   90.00
#
_symmetry.space_group_name_H-M   'P 1'
#
loop_
_entity.id
_entity.type
_entity.pdbx_description
1 polymer ?
#
loop_
_entity_poly.entity_id
_entity_poly.type
_entity_poly.pdbx_seq_one_letter_code
_entity_poly.pdbx_strand_id
1 'polypeptide(L)'
;MAKTTVETQVPSTKLSLSDRITVMRHYGRSRLFLATLLVPVLVFFLVWNIIPLLWMVGLSFYRYIITTGMEPRFFALGNYLDILNDRQVWTDLGRTFIWVFATVGTETFLGILLGFVFWGSAKLPGRRIALTMLFTPMVLAPASVGTFFRLIYDPTFGVANYLLSLITGTKIDFLGDPVWAFAAVVAVDVWMWTPFMILITLAALGSVPKAELEAAEVDRLPLIKRLWYVIWPHSRFILILGILLRTIDSFKTMDLVYLLTKGGPGDKTELIAIDLWRKAWEAFNMGWSSALALILLLIAISFTSFYLYILNLSIRRGQARV
;
A
#
# COMPACT_ATOMS: atom_id res chain seq x y z
N MET A 1 -35.30 -54.73 -19.27
CA MET A 1 -34.58 -53.74 -18.45
C MET A 1 -35.23 -52.38 -18.65
N ALA A 2 -36.12 -52.00 -17.75
CA ALA A 2 -36.91 -50.77 -17.83
C ALA A 2 -36.12 -49.59 -17.29
N LYS A 3 -35.91 -48.53 -18.09
CA LYS A 3 -35.37 -47.24 -17.66
C LYS A 3 -36.50 -46.46 -16.99
N THR A 4 -36.45 -46.34 -15.68
CA THR A 4 -37.34 -45.47 -14.89
C THR A 4 -36.74 -44.07 -14.93
N THR A 5 -37.27 -43.21 -15.80
CA THR A 5 -37.06 -41.76 -15.78
C THR A 5 -37.86 -41.17 -14.64
N VAL A 6 -37.16 -40.73 -13.58
CA VAL A 6 -37.79 -39.94 -12.52
C VAL A 6 -37.88 -38.50 -13.03
N GLU A 7 -39.04 -38.13 -13.56
CA GLU A 7 -39.43 -36.76 -13.80
C GLU A 7 -39.70 -36.10 -12.46
N THR A 8 -38.74 -35.26 -11.99
CA THR A 8 -38.97 -34.35 -10.90
C THR A 8 -39.90 -33.22 -11.37
N GLN A 9 -41.20 -33.42 -11.18
CA GLN A 9 -42.19 -32.35 -11.30
C GLN A 9 -41.92 -31.29 -10.25
N VAL A 10 -41.35 -30.17 -10.68
CA VAL A 10 -41.29 -28.92 -9.88
C VAL A 10 -42.73 -28.37 -9.84
N PRO A 11 -43.39 -28.30 -8.68
CA PRO A 11 -44.77 -27.80 -8.63
C PRO A 11 -44.75 -26.29 -8.95
N SER A 12 -45.34 -25.89 -10.05
CA SER A 12 -45.64 -24.51 -10.39
C SER A 12 -46.79 -24.00 -9.51
N THR A 13 -46.52 -23.80 -8.24
CA THR A 13 -47.43 -23.13 -7.31
C THR A 13 -47.51 -21.66 -7.72
N LYS A 14 -48.60 -21.31 -8.44
CA LYS A 14 -48.95 -19.89 -8.64
C LYS A 14 -49.18 -19.28 -7.27
N LEU A 15 -48.23 -18.47 -6.81
CA LEU A 15 -48.33 -17.72 -5.58
C LEU A 15 -49.66 -16.97 -5.55
N SER A 16 -50.42 -17.10 -4.46
CA SER A 16 -51.68 -16.38 -4.25
C SER A 16 -51.42 -14.86 -4.25
N LEU A 17 -52.45 -14.06 -4.56
CA LEU A 17 -52.31 -12.59 -4.53
C LEU A 17 -51.82 -12.09 -3.16
N SER A 18 -52.22 -12.72 -2.08
CA SER A 18 -51.78 -12.44 -0.70
C SER A 18 -50.28 -12.74 -0.52
N ASP A 19 -49.78 -13.88 -1.10
CA ASP A 19 -48.35 -14.22 -1.00
C ASP A 19 -47.50 -13.29 -1.83
N ARG A 20 -47.97 -12.85 -2.99
CA ARG A 20 -47.29 -11.85 -3.81
C ARG A 20 -47.18 -10.51 -3.12
N ILE A 21 -48.26 -10.06 -2.44
CA ILE A 21 -48.24 -8.81 -1.67
C ILE A 21 -47.29 -8.90 -0.48
N THR A 22 -47.25 -10.03 0.21
CA THR A 22 -46.36 -10.28 1.36
C THR A 22 -44.90 -10.30 0.93
N VAL A 23 -44.59 -10.95 -0.18
CA VAL A 23 -43.24 -10.97 -0.77
C VAL A 23 -42.83 -9.56 -1.22
N MET A 24 -43.70 -8.82 -1.92
CA MET A 24 -43.40 -7.43 -2.32
C MET A 24 -43.17 -6.50 -1.10
N ARG A 25 -43.96 -6.68 -0.04
CA ARG A 25 -43.83 -5.90 1.20
C ARG A 25 -42.53 -6.24 1.95
N HIS A 26 -42.13 -7.49 1.93
CA HIS A 26 -40.84 -7.94 2.50
C HIS A 26 -39.66 -7.42 1.67
N TYR A 27 -39.76 -7.48 0.35
CA TYR A 27 -38.77 -6.90 -0.58
C TYR A 27 -38.66 -5.38 -0.46
N GLY A 28 -39.79 -4.67 -0.32
CA GLY A 28 -39.80 -3.22 -0.10
C GLY A 28 -39.17 -2.82 1.24
N ARG A 29 -39.45 -3.56 2.31
CA ARG A 29 -38.87 -3.34 3.64
C ARG A 29 -37.36 -3.61 3.67
N SER A 30 -36.91 -4.67 3.00
CA SER A 30 -35.48 -4.99 2.91
C SER A 30 -34.71 -3.94 2.08
N ARG A 31 -35.30 -3.42 1.00
CA ARG A 31 -34.70 -2.33 0.21
C ARG A 31 -34.63 -1.02 0.99
N LEU A 32 -35.70 -0.66 1.72
CA LEU A 32 -35.68 0.53 2.57
C LEU A 32 -34.65 0.41 3.68
N PHE A 33 -34.55 -0.74 4.31
CA PHE A 33 -33.55 -1.02 5.34
C PHE A 33 -32.12 -0.92 4.78
N LEU A 34 -31.85 -1.53 3.63
CA LEU A 34 -30.57 -1.43 2.94
C LEU A 34 -30.25 0.02 2.55
N ALA A 35 -31.24 0.76 2.01
CA ALA A 35 -31.05 2.17 1.67
C ALA A 35 -30.75 3.02 2.91
N THR A 36 -31.45 2.81 4.02
CA THR A 36 -31.22 3.53 5.28
C THR A 36 -29.82 3.29 5.84
N LEU A 37 -29.24 2.10 5.64
CA LEU A 37 -27.87 1.78 6.05
C LEU A 37 -26.81 2.30 5.06
N LEU A 38 -27.06 2.20 3.76
CA LEU A 38 -26.07 2.54 2.73
C LEU A 38 -26.03 4.05 2.44
N VAL A 39 -27.19 4.75 2.43
CA VAL A 39 -27.27 6.17 2.07
C VAL A 39 -26.38 7.05 2.96
N PRO A 40 -26.39 6.95 4.31
CA PRO A 40 -25.51 7.77 5.14
C PRO A 40 -24.02 7.55 4.81
N VAL A 41 -23.61 6.29 4.58
CA VAL A 41 -22.22 5.94 4.23
C VAL A 41 -21.85 6.50 2.86
N LEU A 42 -22.74 6.36 1.87
CA LEU A 42 -22.51 6.89 0.52
C LEU A 42 -22.47 8.42 0.52
N VAL A 43 -23.38 9.09 1.25
CA VAL A 43 -23.37 10.56 1.39
C VAL A 43 -22.08 11.02 2.06
N PHE A 44 -21.67 10.38 3.16
CA PHE A 44 -20.41 10.68 3.82
C PHE A 44 -19.22 10.53 2.87
N PHE A 45 -19.14 9.40 2.15
CA PHE A 45 -18.09 9.15 1.17
C PHE A 45 -18.07 10.19 0.05
N LEU A 46 -19.23 10.56 -0.49
CA LEU A 46 -19.37 11.55 -1.55
C LEU A 46 -18.92 12.94 -1.07
N VAL A 47 -19.39 13.38 0.08
CA VAL A 47 -19.05 14.69 0.64
C VAL A 47 -17.56 14.81 0.96
N TRP A 48 -16.96 13.80 1.61
CA TRP A 48 -15.59 13.90 2.10
C TRP A 48 -14.50 13.40 1.13
N ASN A 49 -14.88 12.66 0.08
CA ASN A 49 -13.91 12.17 -0.90
C ASN A 49 -14.16 12.74 -2.30
N ILE A 50 -15.40 12.67 -2.79
CA ILE A 50 -15.66 13.05 -4.19
C ILE A 50 -15.70 14.57 -4.36
N ILE A 51 -16.36 15.32 -3.48
CA ILE A 51 -16.42 16.79 -3.60
C ILE A 51 -15.03 17.43 -3.52
N PRO A 52 -14.15 17.11 -2.52
CA PRO A 52 -12.79 17.66 -2.50
C PRO A 52 -11.95 17.25 -3.69
N LEU A 53 -12.13 16.02 -4.20
CA LEU A 53 -11.44 15.56 -5.42
C LEU A 53 -11.85 16.40 -6.63
N LEU A 54 -13.15 16.61 -6.84
CA LEU A 54 -13.63 17.45 -7.94
C LEU A 54 -13.18 18.91 -7.79
N TRP A 55 -13.14 19.43 -6.56
CA TRP A 55 -12.62 20.76 -6.27
C TRP A 55 -11.13 20.85 -6.62
N MET A 56 -10.32 19.87 -6.25
CA MET A 56 -8.91 19.77 -6.62
C MET A 56 -8.73 19.71 -8.14
N VAL A 57 -9.57 18.93 -8.86
CA VAL A 57 -9.57 18.91 -10.33
C VAL A 57 -9.87 20.31 -10.89
N GLY A 58 -10.86 20.99 -10.35
CA GLY A 58 -11.18 22.38 -10.74
C GLY A 58 -9.98 23.32 -10.54
N LEU A 59 -9.41 23.32 -9.32
CA LEU A 59 -8.28 24.19 -8.97
C LEU A 59 -7.03 23.96 -9.83
N SER A 60 -6.80 22.76 -10.32
CA SER A 60 -5.64 22.45 -11.16
C SER A 60 -5.57 23.26 -12.46
N PHE A 61 -6.71 23.78 -12.94
CA PHE A 61 -6.80 24.64 -14.13
C PHE A 61 -6.69 26.13 -13.81
N TYR A 62 -6.51 26.50 -12.52
CA TYR A 62 -6.40 27.89 -12.10
C TYR A 62 -5.01 28.16 -11.53
N ARG A 63 -4.46 29.35 -11.82
CA ARG A 63 -3.35 29.88 -11.04
C ARG A 63 -3.91 30.50 -9.76
N TYR A 64 -3.67 29.84 -8.65
CA TYR A 64 -4.19 30.25 -7.35
C TYR A 64 -3.14 30.10 -6.26
N ILE A 65 -2.63 31.22 -5.77
CA ILE A 65 -1.67 31.33 -4.67
C ILE A 65 -2.35 32.15 -3.59
N ILE A 66 -2.69 31.51 -2.47
CA ILE A 66 -3.50 32.14 -1.38
C ILE A 66 -2.80 33.39 -0.84
N THR A 67 -1.48 33.33 -0.65
CA THR A 67 -0.68 34.41 -0.04
C THR A 67 -0.61 35.70 -0.86
N THR A 68 -0.92 35.66 -2.15
CA THR A 68 -0.89 36.85 -2.99
C THR A 68 -2.14 37.73 -2.85
N GLY A 69 -3.19 37.22 -2.21
CA GLY A 69 -4.48 37.92 -2.11
C GLY A 69 -5.19 38.10 -3.46
N MET A 70 -4.67 37.51 -4.55
CA MET A 70 -5.28 37.60 -5.87
C MET A 70 -6.38 36.54 -6.01
N GLU A 71 -7.44 36.88 -6.72
CA GLU A 71 -8.48 35.90 -7.07
C GLU A 71 -7.92 34.79 -7.98
N PRO A 72 -8.50 33.57 -7.89
CA PRO A 72 -8.13 32.47 -8.77
C PRO A 72 -8.29 32.86 -10.25
N ARG A 73 -7.21 32.85 -11.02
CA ARG A 73 -7.25 33.17 -12.44
C ARG A 73 -7.18 31.89 -13.26
N PHE A 74 -8.08 31.73 -14.23
CA PHE A 74 -8.07 30.59 -15.14
C PHE A 74 -6.76 30.52 -15.92
N PHE A 75 -6.06 29.41 -15.85
CA PHE A 75 -4.72 29.20 -16.40
C PHE A 75 -4.65 27.99 -17.36
N ALA A 76 -5.79 27.39 -17.67
CA ALA A 76 -5.92 26.19 -18.50
C ALA A 76 -4.92 25.10 -18.09
N LEU A 77 -4.05 24.64 -18.98
CA LEU A 77 -3.03 23.63 -18.73
C LEU A 77 -1.69 24.21 -18.23
N GLY A 78 -1.61 25.51 -17.92
CA GLY A 78 -0.36 26.17 -17.55
C GLY A 78 0.34 25.53 -16.36
N ASN A 79 -0.40 25.16 -15.28
CA ASN A 79 0.20 24.47 -14.14
C ASN A 79 0.84 23.13 -14.55
N TYR A 80 0.23 22.38 -15.45
CA TYR A 80 0.77 21.12 -15.95
C TYR A 80 2.04 21.32 -16.77
N LEU A 81 2.08 22.37 -17.62
CA LEU A 81 3.27 22.72 -18.38
C LEU A 81 4.40 23.19 -17.48
N ASP A 82 4.08 24.00 -16.46
CA ASP A 82 5.06 24.43 -15.44
C ASP A 82 5.67 23.22 -14.73
N ILE A 83 4.85 22.23 -14.32
CA ILE A 83 5.30 20.99 -13.66
C ILE A 83 6.18 20.15 -14.60
N LEU A 84 5.78 19.97 -15.86
CA LEU A 84 6.54 19.17 -16.82
C LEU A 84 7.90 19.79 -17.17
N ASN A 85 8.04 21.11 -17.07
CA ASN A 85 9.28 21.84 -17.30
C ASN A 85 10.12 22.04 -16.02
N ASP A 86 9.58 21.71 -14.83
CA ASP A 86 10.31 21.83 -13.58
C ASP A 86 11.25 20.64 -13.39
N ARG A 87 12.55 20.90 -13.47
CA ARG A 87 13.60 19.88 -13.28
C ARG A 87 13.58 19.27 -11.88
N GLN A 88 13.16 20.03 -10.86
CA GLN A 88 13.10 19.55 -9.49
C GLN A 88 12.05 18.45 -9.35
N VAL A 89 10.87 18.63 -9.95
CA VAL A 89 9.80 17.61 -9.97
C VAL A 89 10.30 16.27 -10.51
N TRP A 90 11.04 16.29 -11.64
CA TRP A 90 11.58 15.06 -12.23
C TRP A 90 12.65 14.42 -11.36
N THR A 91 13.46 15.22 -10.68
CA THR A 91 14.48 14.73 -9.75
C THR A 91 13.82 14.05 -8.55
N ASP A 92 12.81 14.68 -7.95
CA ASP A 92 12.09 14.17 -6.79
C ASP A 92 11.23 12.95 -7.14
N LEU A 93 10.64 12.94 -8.32
CA LEU A 93 9.94 11.78 -8.86
C LEU A 93 10.89 10.60 -9.06
N GLY A 94 12.04 10.83 -9.68
CA GLY A 94 13.08 9.82 -9.86
C GLY A 94 13.56 9.24 -8.51
N ARG A 95 13.77 10.11 -7.52
CA ARG A 95 14.15 9.73 -6.15
C ARG A 95 13.04 8.93 -5.46
N THR A 96 11.78 9.31 -5.69
CA THR A 96 10.62 8.57 -5.18
C THR A 96 10.54 7.16 -5.77
N PHE A 97 10.86 6.97 -7.04
CA PHE A 97 10.98 5.62 -7.62
C PHE A 97 12.08 4.81 -6.96
N ILE A 98 13.28 5.39 -6.77
CA ILE A 98 14.39 4.71 -6.07
C ILE A 98 13.96 4.35 -4.64
N TRP A 99 13.27 5.26 -3.95
CA TRP A 99 12.69 5.02 -2.63
C TRP A 99 11.76 3.82 -2.62
N VAL A 100 10.78 3.77 -3.51
CA VAL A 100 9.80 2.68 -3.61
C VAL A 100 10.50 1.35 -3.88
N PHE A 101 11.46 1.31 -4.81
CA PHE A 101 12.20 0.08 -5.09
C PHE A 101 13.06 -0.37 -3.90
N ALA A 102 13.73 0.55 -3.23
CA ALA A 102 14.58 0.24 -2.09
C ALA A 102 13.76 -0.26 -0.89
N THR A 103 12.66 0.42 -0.54
CA THR A 103 11.82 0.06 0.61
C THR A 103 11.00 -1.20 0.32
N VAL A 104 10.14 -1.18 -0.69
CA VAL A 104 9.25 -2.31 -1.00
C VAL A 104 10.02 -3.57 -1.40
N GLY A 105 11.13 -3.42 -2.14
CA GLY A 105 12.00 -4.54 -2.50
C GLY A 105 12.61 -5.22 -1.27
N THR A 106 13.20 -4.44 -0.37
CA THR A 106 13.81 -4.96 0.87
C THR A 106 12.76 -5.55 1.81
N GLU A 107 11.65 -4.85 2.02
CA GLU A 107 10.53 -5.33 2.83
C GLU A 107 9.94 -6.63 2.30
N THR A 108 9.76 -6.73 0.99
CA THR A 108 9.26 -7.95 0.35
C THR A 108 10.23 -9.10 0.55
N PHE A 109 11.52 -8.86 0.33
CA PHE A 109 12.55 -9.88 0.54
C PHE A 109 12.58 -10.36 2.01
N LEU A 110 12.68 -9.42 2.96
CA LEU A 110 12.68 -9.75 4.39
C LEU A 110 11.35 -10.35 4.84
N GLY A 111 10.23 -9.84 4.34
CA GLY A 111 8.89 -10.32 4.64
C GLY A 111 8.67 -11.76 4.19
N ILE A 112 9.12 -12.11 3.00
CA ILE A 112 9.08 -13.50 2.49
C ILE A 112 10.00 -14.38 3.33
N LEU A 113 11.25 -13.98 3.55
CA LEU A 113 12.23 -14.74 4.32
C LEU A 113 11.71 -15.04 5.74
N LEU A 114 11.34 -14.01 6.49
CA LEU A 114 10.83 -14.16 7.85
C LEU A 114 9.47 -14.86 7.89
N GLY A 115 8.60 -14.60 6.93
CA GLY A 115 7.31 -15.29 6.79
C GLY A 115 7.48 -16.80 6.66
N PHE A 116 8.44 -17.28 5.86
CA PHE A 116 8.78 -18.70 5.78
C PHE A 116 9.33 -19.25 7.09
N VAL A 117 10.20 -18.52 7.78
CA VAL A 117 10.74 -18.92 9.09
C VAL A 117 9.60 -19.09 10.10
N PHE A 118 8.69 -18.12 10.19
CA PHE A 118 7.56 -18.20 11.11
C PHE A 118 6.51 -19.24 10.71
N TRP A 119 6.35 -19.53 9.43
CA TRP A 119 5.47 -20.59 8.95
C TRP A 119 5.99 -21.96 9.35
N GLY A 120 7.29 -22.23 9.11
CA GLY A 120 7.94 -23.48 9.52
C GLY A 120 7.98 -23.69 11.04
N SER A 121 7.97 -22.60 11.81
CA SER A 121 8.05 -22.62 13.28
C SER A 121 6.70 -22.63 14.00
N ALA A 122 5.61 -23.02 13.32
CA ALA A 122 4.24 -22.93 13.85
C ALA A 122 4.03 -23.57 15.23
N LYS A 123 4.79 -24.59 15.56
CA LYS A 123 4.72 -25.34 16.83
C LYS A 123 5.75 -24.89 17.89
N LEU A 124 6.64 -23.94 17.57
CA LEU A 124 7.68 -23.52 18.52
C LEU A 124 7.10 -22.66 19.66
N PRO A 125 7.56 -22.88 20.91
CA PRO A 125 7.18 -22.04 22.02
C PRO A 125 7.72 -20.61 21.81
N GLY A 126 6.98 -19.60 22.31
CA GLY A 126 7.38 -18.20 22.16
C GLY A 126 7.05 -17.55 20.80
N ARG A 127 6.63 -18.31 19.78
CA ARG A 127 6.27 -17.79 18.46
C ARG A 127 5.26 -16.62 18.52
N ARG A 128 4.26 -16.70 19.39
CA ARG A 128 3.25 -15.64 19.56
C ARG A 128 3.90 -14.34 20.05
N ILE A 129 4.77 -14.43 21.05
CA ILE A 129 5.48 -13.28 21.62
C ILE A 129 6.38 -12.66 20.56
N ALA A 130 7.17 -13.48 19.85
CA ALA A 130 8.04 -13.00 18.77
C ALA A 130 7.25 -12.28 17.65
N LEU A 131 6.12 -12.83 17.22
CA LEU A 131 5.25 -12.17 16.22
C LEU A 131 4.64 -10.87 16.77
N THR A 132 4.19 -10.84 18.02
CA THR A 132 3.67 -9.62 18.64
C THR A 132 4.72 -8.51 18.67
N MET A 133 5.94 -8.81 19.10
CA MET A 133 7.05 -7.85 19.10
C MET A 133 7.42 -7.40 17.69
N LEU A 134 7.42 -8.33 16.74
CA LEU A 134 7.73 -8.03 15.35
C LEU A 134 6.68 -7.12 14.71
N PHE A 135 5.41 -7.22 15.07
CA PHE A 135 4.34 -6.42 14.52
C PHE A 135 4.16 -5.05 15.20
N THR A 136 4.80 -4.83 16.35
CA THR A 136 4.72 -3.56 17.08
C THR A 136 5.08 -2.33 16.23
N PRO A 137 6.15 -2.34 15.40
CA PRO A 137 6.53 -1.17 14.62
C PRO A 137 5.42 -0.63 13.70
N MET A 138 4.71 -1.51 13.01
CA MET A 138 3.69 -1.09 12.04
C MET A 138 2.42 -0.49 12.67
N VAL A 139 2.24 -0.63 13.98
CA VAL A 139 1.11 -0.04 14.72
C VAL A 139 1.39 1.42 15.09
N LEU A 140 2.68 1.82 15.09
CA LEU A 140 3.08 3.18 15.41
C LEU A 140 2.73 4.14 14.26
N ALA A 141 2.37 5.38 14.60
CA ALA A 141 2.16 6.41 13.59
C ALA A 141 3.51 6.78 12.92
N PRO A 142 3.59 6.87 11.57
CA PRO A 142 4.83 7.22 10.87
C PRO A 142 5.48 8.50 11.37
N ALA A 143 4.68 9.51 11.71
CA ALA A 143 5.14 10.76 12.29
C ALA A 143 5.89 10.57 13.62
N SER A 144 5.35 9.72 14.51
CA SER A 144 5.98 9.42 15.80
C SER A 144 7.28 8.65 15.60
N VAL A 145 7.31 7.70 14.66
CA VAL A 145 8.51 6.94 14.30
C VAL A 145 9.59 7.87 13.76
N GLY A 146 9.25 8.78 12.85
CA GLY A 146 10.19 9.77 12.32
C GLY A 146 10.84 10.62 13.41
N THR A 147 10.04 11.14 14.34
CA THR A 147 10.54 11.94 15.46
C THR A 147 11.41 11.11 16.41
N PHE A 148 11.02 9.89 16.72
CA PHE A 148 11.75 8.99 17.61
C PHE A 148 13.10 8.57 17.00
N PHE A 149 13.12 8.19 15.72
CA PHE A 149 14.37 7.80 15.05
C PHE A 149 15.32 8.98 14.82
N ARG A 150 14.82 10.20 14.76
CA ARG A 150 15.67 11.38 14.73
C ARG A 150 16.52 11.50 16.01
N LEU A 151 15.97 11.12 17.18
CA LEU A 151 16.72 11.04 18.43
C LEU A 151 17.69 9.85 18.44
N ILE A 152 17.29 8.70 17.90
CA ILE A 152 18.15 7.50 17.81
C ILE A 152 19.37 7.77 16.93
N TYR A 153 19.20 8.51 15.84
CA TYR A 153 20.26 8.84 14.88
C TYR A 153 21.07 10.11 15.24
N ASP A 154 20.76 10.77 16.36
CA ASP A 154 21.49 11.98 16.76
C ASP A 154 23.00 11.72 16.83
N PRO A 155 23.85 12.56 16.21
CA PRO A 155 25.30 12.32 16.15
C PRO A 155 25.99 12.46 17.51
N THR A 156 25.37 13.15 18.49
CA THR A 156 25.99 13.45 19.78
C THR A 156 25.61 12.41 20.83
N PHE A 157 24.33 12.16 21.01
CA PHE A 157 23.77 11.32 22.09
C PHE A 157 22.85 10.20 21.58
N GLY A 158 22.75 10.02 20.26
CA GLY A 158 21.91 8.96 19.67
C GLY A 158 22.45 7.56 19.94
N VAL A 159 21.54 6.65 20.28
CA VAL A 159 21.85 5.25 20.59
C VAL A 159 22.53 4.56 19.41
N ALA A 160 22.12 4.85 18.16
CA ALA A 160 22.73 4.28 16.97
C ALA A 160 24.23 4.61 16.87
N ASN A 161 24.59 5.88 17.10
CA ASN A 161 25.99 6.31 17.09
C ASN A 161 26.78 5.76 18.28
N TYR A 162 26.15 5.62 19.45
CA TYR A 162 26.79 4.98 20.60
C TYR A 162 27.17 3.53 20.27
N LEU A 163 26.23 2.73 19.76
CA LEU A 163 26.49 1.34 19.41
C LEU A 163 27.50 1.21 18.26
N LEU A 164 27.42 2.08 17.25
CA LEU A 164 28.39 2.10 16.17
C LEU A 164 29.79 2.42 16.66
N SER A 165 29.94 3.39 17.54
CA SER A 165 31.24 3.79 18.09
C SER A 165 31.90 2.71 18.95
N LEU A 166 31.13 1.84 19.59
CA LEU A 166 31.66 0.67 20.33
C LEU A 166 32.32 -0.36 19.39
N ILE A 167 31.83 -0.45 18.14
CA ILE A 167 32.30 -1.45 17.16
C ILE A 167 33.40 -0.87 16.26
N THR A 168 33.18 0.35 15.77
CA THR A 168 34.05 0.97 14.74
C THR A 168 34.99 2.03 15.27
N GLY A 169 34.77 2.53 16.51
CA GLY A 169 35.48 3.68 17.07
C GLY A 169 35.12 5.03 16.42
N THR A 170 34.18 5.06 15.47
CA THR A 170 33.79 6.25 14.70
C THR A 170 32.33 6.59 14.91
N LYS A 171 31.97 7.86 14.70
CA LYS A 171 30.58 8.34 14.68
C LYS A 171 30.22 8.77 13.26
N ILE A 172 28.98 8.57 12.88
CA ILE A 172 28.42 8.95 11.58
C ILE A 172 27.26 9.90 11.82
N ASP A 173 27.19 10.99 11.08
CA ASP A 173 25.97 11.79 11.03
C ASP A 173 24.98 11.14 10.05
N PHE A 174 24.17 10.22 10.58
CA PHE A 174 23.23 9.44 9.78
C PHE A 174 22.23 10.28 8.98
N LEU A 175 21.84 11.44 9.46
CA LEU A 175 20.81 12.27 8.83
C LEU A 175 21.39 13.52 8.15
N GLY A 176 22.59 13.96 8.53
CA GLY A 176 23.25 15.13 7.97
C GLY A 176 24.23 14.79 6.84
N ASP A 177 24.69 13.56 6.74
CA ASP A 177 25.59 13.12 5.67
C ASP A 177 24.78 12.72 4.40
N PRO A 178 25.09 13.33 3.23
CA PRO A 178 24.39 13.05 1.97
C PRO A 178 24.39 11.59 1.52
N VAL A 179 25.40 10.81 1.91
CA VAL A 179 25.54 9.40 1.55
C VAL A 179 24.67 8.52 2.45
N TRP A 180 24.65 8.81 3.75
CA TRP A 180 23.97 7.99 4.75
C TRP A 180 22.51 8.33 4.93
N ALA A 181 22.09 9.59 4.68
CA ALA A 181 20.74 10.05 4.99
C ALA A 181 19.66 9.23 4.29
N PHE A 182 19.82 8.97 3.00
CA PHE A 182 18.83 8.18 2.26
C PHE A 182 18.74 6.73 2.77
N ALA A 183 19.89 6.08 3.00
CA ALA A 183 19.95 4.73 3.51
C ALA A 183 19.38 4.62 4.94
N ALA A 184 19.65 5.61 5.80
CA ALA A 184 19.12 5.67 7.16
C ALA A 184 17.60 5.79 7.17
N VAL A 185 17.03 6.65 6.32
CA VAL A 185 15.57 6.82 6.21
C VAL A 185 14.92 5.55 5.63
N VAL A 186 15.52 4.92 4.61
CA VAL A 186 15.07 3.63 4.06
C VAL A 186 15.06 2.55 5.14
N ALA A 187 16.11 2.48 5.97
CA ALA A 187 16.19 1.48 7.04
C ALA A 187 15.05 1.62 8.07
N VAL A 188 14.65 2.85 8.39
CA VAL A 188 13.51 3.10 9.30
C VAL A 188 12.19 2.64 8.69
N ASP A 189 11.96 2.96 7.42
CA ASP A 189 10.74 2.54 6.72
C ASP A 189 10.66 1.01 6.59
N VAL A 190 11.76 0.37 6.22
CA VAL A 190 11.88 -1.10 6.16
C VAL A 190 11.62 -1.73 7.53
N TRP A 191 12.18 -1.19 8.62
CA TRP A 191 11.90 -1.67 9.97
C TRP A 191 10.41 -1.55 10.32
N MET A 192 9.78 -0.45 9.94
CA MET A 192 8.38 -0.18 10.25
C MET A 192 7.44 -1.08 9.45
N TRP A 193 7.70 -1.34 8.15
CA TRP A 193 6.75 -1.98 7.24
C TRP A 193 7.08 -3.43 6.87
N THR A 194 8.27 -3.94 7.18
CA THR A 194 8.57 -5.38 7.02
C THR A 194 7.54 -6.28 7.69
N PRO A 195 6.99 -5.96 8.90
CA PRO A 195 5.93 -6.75 9.53
C PRO A 195 4.69 -6.93 8.66
N PHE A 196 4.29 -5.92 7.90
CA PHE A 196 3.17 -6.01 6.96
C PHE A 196 3.45 -7.09 5.90
N MET A 197 4.64 -7.09 5.30
CA MET A 197 5.01 -8.09 4.31
C MET A 197 5.13 -9.51 4.90
N ILE A 198 5.50 -9.63 6.18
CA ILE A 198 5.47 -10.91 6.90
C ILE A 198 4.03 -11.41 7.04
N LEU A 199 3.08 -10.56 7.43
CA LEU A 199 1.65 -10.92 7.52
C LEU A 199 1.10 -11.38 6.17
N ILE A 200 1.39 -10.63 5.11
CA ILE A 200 0.99 -10.99 3.74
C ILE A 200 1.58 -12.35 3.35
N THR A 201 2.85 -12.59 3.66
CA THR A 201 3.51 -13.86 3.37
C THR A 201 2.87 -15.01 4.16
N LEU A 202 2.61 -14.83 5.44
CA LEU A 202 1.94 -15.85 6.27
C LEU A 202 0.52 -16.14 5.77
N ALA A 203 -0.24 -15.13 5.35
CA ALA A 203 -1.55 -15.29 4.74
C ALA A 203 -1.46 -16.06 3.40
N ALA A 204 -0.47 -15.72 2.58
CA ALA A 204 -0.20 -16.38 1.31
C ALA A 204 0.18 -17.85 1.49
N LEU A 205 1.04 -18.16 2.45
CA LEU A 205 1.41 -19.53 2.78
C LEU A 205 0.26 -20.32 3.42
N GLY A 206 -0.62 -19.63 4.17
CA GLY A 206 -1.83 -20.21 4.74
C GLY A 206 -2.91 -20.56 3.71
N SER A 207 -2.84 -20.01 2.50
CA SER A 207 -3.77 -20.33 1.40
C SER A 207 -3.45 -21.64 0.67
N VAL A 208 -2.27 -22.21 0.91
CA VAL A 208 -1.84 -23.46 0.27
C VAL A 208 -2.61 -24.65 0.87
N PRO A 209 -3.28 -25.48 0.08
CA PRO A 209 -4.00 -26.66 0.56
C PRO A 209 -3.07 -27.63 1.28
N LYS A 210 -3.44 -28.04 2.50
CA LYS A 210 -2.62 -28.98 3.30
C LYS A 210 -2.42 -30.31 2.58
N ALA A 211 -3.43 -30.81 1.89
CA ALA A 211 -3.35 -32.07 1.15
C ALA A 211 -2.24 -32.06 0.09
N GLU A 212 -2.06 -30.92 -0.61
CA GLU A 212 -0.98 -30.79 -1.61
C GLU A 212 0.40 -30.71 -0.96
N LEU A 213 0.49 -30.07 0.21
CA LEU A 213 1.74 -30.02 0.97
C LEU A 213 2.13 -31.42 1.49
N GLU A 214 1.18 -32.18 2.00
CA GLU A 214 1.34 -33.54 2.49
C GLU A 214 1.70 -34.51 1.34
N ALA A 215 1.03 -34.39 0.20
CA ALA A 215 1.38 -35.16 -1.01
C ALA A 215 2.84 -34.88 -1.46
N ALA A 216 3.24 -33.59 -1.48
CA ALA A 216 4.60 -33.22 -1.81
C ALA A 216 5.64 -33.74 -0.81
N GLU A 217 5.25 -33.95 0.46
CA GLU A 217 6.11 -34.59 1.48
C GLU A 217 6.22 -36.12 1.25
N VAL A 218 5.12 -36.79 0.93
CA VAL A 218 5.09 -38.22 0.60
C VAL A 218 5.96 -38.48 -0.63
N ASP A 219 5.87 -37.63 -1.66
CA ASP A 219 6.66 -37.70 -2.88
C ASP A 219 8.14 -37.26 -2.67
N ARG A 220 8.52 -36.86 -1.45
CA ARG A 220 9.86 -36.38 -1.10
C ARG A 220 10.38 -35.28 -2.04
N LEU A 221 9.48 -34.37 -2.46
CA LEU A 221 9.87 -33.25 -3.32
C LEU A 221 10.89 -32.34 -2.60
N PRO A 222 12.02 -32.00 -3.26
CA PRO A 222 12.97 -31.05 -2.70
C PRO A 222 12.34 -29.67 -2.52
N LEU A 223 12.79 -28.90 -1.52
CA LEU A 223 12.21 -27.60 -1.13
C LEU A 223 11.98 -26.66 -2.33
N ILE A 224 12.94 -26.56 -3.25
CA ILE A 224 12.84 -25.68 -4.43
C ILE A 224 11.67 -26.11 -5.33
N LYS A 225 11.50 -27.41 -5.59
CA LYS A 225 10.37 -27.91 -6.40
C LYS A 225 9.05 -27.70 -5.67
N ARG A 226 9.02 -27.92 -4.35
CA ARG A 226 7.82 -27.66 -3.51
C ARG A 226 7.43 -26.18 -3.54
N LEU A 227 8.40 -25.27 -3.47
CA LEU A 227 8.16 -23.82 -3.60
C LEU A 227 7.57 -23.47 -4.96
N TRP A 228 8.12 -23.97 -6.07
CA TRP A 228 7.70 -23.59 -7.42
C TRP A 228 6.41 -24.25 -7.89
N TYR A 229 6.18 -25.52 -7.53
CA TYR A 229 5.06 -26.30 -8.07
C TYR A 229 3.84 -26.33 -7.13
N VAL A 230 4.03 -26.17 -5.81
CA VAL A 230 2.97 -26.25 -4.81
C VAL A 230 2.70 -24.88 -4.20
N ILE A 231 3.71 -24.25 -3.61
CA ILE A 231 3.50 -23.04 -2.80
C ILE A 231 3.25 -21.81 -3.68
N TRP A 232 4.12 -21.55 -4.66
CA TRP A 232 4.04 -20.37 -5.51
C TRP A 232 2.72 -20.22 -6.28
N PRO A 233 2.15 -21.26 -6.91
CA PRO A 233 0.88 -21.13 -7.63
C PRO A 233 -0.27 -20.63 -6.75
N HIS A 234 -0.35 -21.08 -5.50
CA HIS A 234 -1.40 -20.69 -4.56
C HIS A 234 -1.12 -19.35 -3.86
N SER A 235 0.13 -19.06 -3.52
CA SER A 235 0.51 -17.89 -2.73
C SER A 235 0.71 -16.61 -3.57
N ARG A 236 1.06 -16.72 -4.84
CA ARG A 236 1.46 -15.58 -5.70
C ARG A 236 0.43 -14.45 -5.76
N PHE A 237 -0.87 -14.78 -5.78
CA PHE A 237 -1.93 -13.77 -5.86
C PHE A 237 -1.92 -12.85 -4.63
N ILE A 238 -1.86 -13.44 -3.44
CA ILE A 238 -1.85 -12.69 -2.17
C ILE A 238 -0.54 -11.90 -2.03
N LEU A 239 0.60 -12.48 -2.41
CA LEU A 239 1.89 -11.79 -2.38
C LEU A 239 1.91 -10.59 -3.32
N ILE A 240 1.48 -10.74 -4.58
CA ILE A 240 1.44 -9.64 -5.55
C ILE A 240 0.48 -8.54 -5.08
N LEU A 241 -0.67 -8.91 -4.49
CA LEU A 241 -1.61 -7.95 -3.93
C LEU A 241 -0.97 -7.16 -2.76
N GLY A 242 -0.24 -7.85 -1.87
CA GLY A 242 0.50 -7.21 -0.79
C GLY A 242 1.57 -6.22 -1.29
N ILE A 243 2.34 -6.63 -2.30
CA ILE A 243 3.36 -5.78 -2.95
C ILE A 243 2.69 -4.55 -3.59
N LEU A 244 1.55 -4.73 -4.29
CA LEU A 244 0.78 -3.63 -4.86
C LEU A 244 0.37 -2.62 -3.79
N LEU A 245 -0.26 -3.08 -2.71
CA LEU A 245 -0.71 -2.20 -1.62
C LEU A 245 0.46 -1.42 -1.02
N ARG A 246 1.59 -2.10 -0.77
CA ARG A 246 2.78 -1.45 -0.23
C ARG A 246 3.44 -0.48 -1.22
N THR A 247 3.44 -0.80 -2.52
CA THR A 247 3.95 0.11 -3.57
C THR A 247 3.15 1.42 -3.60
N ILE A 248 1.82 1.34 -3.56
CA ILE A 248 0.95 2.53 -3.53
C ILE A 248 1.20 3.34 -2.26
N ASP A 249 1.35 2.68 -1.12
CA ASP A 249 1.58 3.34 0.16
C ASP A 249 2.96 4.00 0.21
N SER A 250 4.02 3.32 -0.20
CA SER A 250 5.38 3.84 -0.27
C SER A 250 5.52 5.03 -1.22
N PHE A 251 4.77 5.03 -2.34
CA PHE A 251 4.80 6.11 -3.34
C PHE A 251 4.28 7.45 -2.79
N LYS A 252 3.37 7.43 -1.81
CA LYS A 252 2.82 8.62 -1.16
C LYS A 252 3.47 8.96 0.18
N THR A 253 4.54 8.24 0.58
CA THR A 253 5.23 8.47 1.86
C THR A 253 5.76 9.88 1.94
N MET A 254 5.40 10.59 3.02
CA MET A 254 5.85 11.95 3.30
C MET A 254 6.20 12.11 4.77
N ASP A 255 5.29 11.76 5.69
CA ASP A 255 5.39 12.07 7.12
C ASP A 255 6.68 11.57 7.76
N LEU A 256 7.03 10.30 7.54
CA LEU A 256 8.23 9.68 8.09
C LEU A 256 9.48 10.41 7.63
N VAL A 257 9.62 10.60 6.31
CA VAL A 257 10.82 11.21 5.70
C VAL A 257 10.94 12.67 6.08
N TYR A 258 9.83 13.42 6.03
CA TYR A 258 9.82 14.84 6.39
C TYR A 258 10.21 15.07 7.85
N LEU A 259 9.72 14.24 8.78
CA LEU A 259 10.06 14.40 10.20
C LEU A 259 11.48 13.93 10.55
N LEU A 260 12.04 12.98 9.79
CA LEU A 260 13.44 12.58 9.96
C LEU A 260 14.42 13.64 9.44
N THR A 261 14.26 14.07 8.19
CA THR A 261 15.29 14.83 7.47
C THR A 261 14.79 16.15 6.87
N LYS A 262 13.48 16.37 6.85
CA LYS A 262 12.85 17.46 6.11
C LYS A 262 13.24 17.50 4.62
N GLY A 263 13.52 16.32 4.01
CA GLY A 263 14.01 16.22 2.63
C GLY A 263 15.52 16.37 2.45
N GLY A 264 16.28 16.75 3.54
CA GLY A 264 17.71 16.99 3.51
C GLY A 264 18.60 15.75 3.69
N PRO A 265 19.94 15.93 3.71
CA PRO A 265 20.69 17.17 3.50
C PRO A 265 20.61 17.67 2.05
N GLY A 266 20.50 18.98 1.89
CA GLY A 266 20.17 19.58 0.60
C GLY A 266 18.77 19.11 0.14
N ASP A 267 18.71 18.30 -0.89
CA ASP A 267 17.48 17.67 -1.39
C ASP A 267 17.56 16.12 -1.48
N LYS A 268 18.56 15.51 -0.81
CA LYS A 268 18.91 14.08 -1.01
C LYS A 268 17.83 13.09 -0.60
N THR A 269 16.96 13.47 0.33
CA THR A 269 15.81 12.64 0.75
C THR A 269 14.48 13.29 0.38
N GLU A 270 14.47 14.29 -0.48
CA GLU A 270 13.25 14.95 -0.91
C GLU A 270 12.47 14.04 -1.88
N LEU A 271 11.31 13.56 -1.42
CA LEU A 271 10.39 12.79 -2.23
C LEU A 271 9.35 13.72 -2.85
N ILE A 272 8.76 13.31 -3.97
CA ILE A 272 7.75 14.11 -4.67
C ILE A 272 6.55 14.50 -3.79
N ALA A 273 6.19 13.68 -2.80
CA ALA A 273 5.13 13.98 -1.85
C ALA A 273 5.52 15.11 -0.88
N ILE A 274 6.82 15.27 -0.57
CA ILE A 274 7.33 16.38 0.26
C ILE A 274 7.31 17.68 -0.55
N ASP A 275 7.75 17.67 -1.81
CA ASP A 275 7.67 18.84 -2.68
C ASP A 275 6.22 19.30 -2.87
N LEU A 276 5.29 18.36 -3.15
CA LEU A 276 3.86 18.64 -3.19
C LEU A 276 3.37 19.33 -1.91
N TRP A 277 3.74 18.79 -0.75
CA TRP A 277 3.34 19.34 0.54
C TRP A 277 3.89 20.76 0.75
N ARG A 278 5.17 21.01 0.44
CA ARG A 278 5.77 22.33 0.53
C ARG A 278 5.08 23.35 -0.36
N LYS A 279 4.85 23.00 -1.62
CA LYS A 279 4.16 23.89 -2.57
C LYS A 279 2.73 24.18 -2.13
N ALA A 280 2.04 23.20 -1.51
CA ALA A 280 0.68 23.37 -1.02
C ALA A 280 0.62 24.20 0.27
N TRP A 281 1.45 23.86 1.28
CA TRP A 281 1.28 24.35 2.65
C TRP A 281 2.32 25.40 3.09
N GLU A 282 3.51 25.41 2.49
CA GLU A 282 4.52 26.45 2.76
C GLU A 282 4.43 27.59 1.73
N ALA A 283 4.31 27.26 0.44
CA ALA A 283 4.17 28.26 -0.62
C ALA A 283 2.72 28.66 -0.92
N PHE A 284 1.74 27.94 -0.40
CA PHE A 284 0.31 28.15 -0.60
C PHE A 284 -0.11 28.23 -2.09
N ASN A 285 0.61 27.52 -2.97
CA ASN A 285 0.32 27.46 -4.40
C ASN A 285 -0.67 26.32 -4.70
N MET A 286 -1.95 26.59 -4.47
CA MET A 286 -3.01 25.58 -4.56
C MET A 286 -3.23 25.08 -5.99
N GLY A 287 -3.13 25.95 -6.99
CA GLY A 287 -3.32 25.57 -8.39
C GLY A 287 -2.28 24.55 -8.85
N TRP A 288 -1.01 24.88 -8.68
CA TRP A 288 0.12 24.02 -9.03
C TRP A 288 0.11 22.70 -8.25
N SER A 289 -0.11 22.77 -6.92
CA SER A 289 -0.16 21.58 -6.05
C SER A 289 -1.31 20.66 -6.43
N SER A 290 -2.48 21.21 -6.79
CA SER A 290 -3.62 20.43 -7.27
C SER A 290 -3.30 19.71 -8.58
N ALA A 291 -2.60 20.36 -9.51
CA ALA A 291 -2.18 19.74 -10.76
C ALA A 291 -1.16 18.61 -10.52
N LEU A 292 -0.16 18.82 -9.63
CA LEU A 292 0.80 17.77 -9.27
C LEU A 292 0.12 16.60 -8.58
N ALA A 293 -0.81 16.86 -7.65
CA ALA A 293 -1.55 15.80 -6.97
C ALA A 293 -2.35 14.92 -7.95
N LEU A 294 -2.94 15.53 -9.01
CA LEU A 294 -3.61 14.78 -10.09
C LEU A 294 -2.65 13.95 -10.91
N ILE A 295 -1.48 14.47 -11.25
CA ILE A 295 -0.43 13.70 -11.94
C ILE A 295 -0.03 12.48 -11.10
N LEU A 296 0.22 12.67 -9.79
CA LEU A 296 0.56 11.57 -8.88
C LEU A 296 -0.57 10.55 -8.74
N LEU A 297 -1.82 11.00 -8.73
CA LEU A 297 -2.99 10.13 -8.75
C LEU A 297 -3.03 9.26 -10.02
N LEU A 298 -2.78 9.85 -11.20
CA LEU A 298 -2.73 9.12 -12.47
C LEU A 298 -1.58 8.10 -12.50
N ILE A 299 -0.42 8.43 -11.93
CA ILE A 299 0.70 7.50 -11.78
C ILE A 299 0.30 6.34 -10.87
N ALA A 300 -0.34 6.60 -9.73
CA ALA A 300 -0.81 5.56 -8.81
C ALA A 300 -1.87 4.63 -9.46
N ILE A 301 -2.80 5.19 -10.25
CA ILE A 301 -3.78 4.42 -11.03
C ILE A 301 -3.06 3.56 -12.08
N SER A 302 -2.03 4.09 -12.73
CA SER A 302 -1.23 3.37 -13.73
C SER A 302 -0.50 2.19 -13.10
N PHE A 303 0.10 2.35 -11.93
CA PHE A 303 0.67 1.23 -11.16
C PHE A 303 -0.37 0.17 -10.84
N THR A 304 -1.51 0.60 -10.27
CA THR A 304 -2.58 -0.32 -9.91
C THR A 304 -3.04 -1.12 -11.13
N SER A 305 -3.28 -0.46 -12.26
CA SER A 305 -3.69 -1.09 -13.52
C SER A 305 -2.64 -2.07 -14.03
N PHE A 306 -1.36 -1.73 -13.96
CA PHE A 306 -0.26 -2.59 -14.35
C PHE A 306 -0.18 -3.86 -13.48
N TYR A 307 -0.26 -3.72 -12.15
CA TYR A 307 -0.28 -4.86 -11.25
C TYR A 307 -1.49 -5.77 -11.47
N LEU A 308 -2.69 -5.20 -11.65
CA LEU A 308 -3.90 -5.96 -11.97
C LEU A 308 -3.80 -6.68 -13.32
N TYR A 309 -3.16 -6.07 -14.31
CA TYR A 309 -2.90 -6.71 -15.59
C TYR A 309 -1.98 -7.93 -15.42
N ILE A 310 -0.88 -7.81 -14.66
CA ILE A 310 0.01 -8.94 -14.34
C ILE A 310 -0.75 -10.06 -13.62
N LEU A 311 -1.60 -9.72 -12.64
CA LEU A 311 -2.43 -10.68 -11.92
C LEU A 311 -3.37 -11.45 -12.86
N ASN A 312 -4.05 -10.73 -13.76
CA ASN A 312 -4.96 -11.34 -14.73
C ASN A 312 -4.24 -12.30 -15.70
N LEU A 313 -3.07 -11.93 -16.17
CA LEU A 313 -2.23 -12.81 -17.01
C LEU A 313 -1.85 -14.09 -16.25
N SER A 314 -1.55 -13.96 -14.97
CA SER A 314 -1.19 -15.08 -14.11
C SER A 314 -2.37 -16.05 -13.90
N ILE A 315 -3.60 -15.54 -13.73
CA ILE A 315 -4.82 -16.35 -13.57
C ILE A 315 -5.14 -17.11 -14.87
N ARG A 316 -5.13 -16.42 -16.01
CA ARG A 316 -5.41 -17.01 -17.32
C ARG A 316 -4.44 -18.15 -17.68
N ARG A 317 -3.16 -17.99 -17.35
CA ARG A 317 -2.13 -19.05 -17.57
C ARG A 317 -2.30 -20.23 -16.62
N GLY A 318 -2.86 -20.04 -15.43
CA GLY A 318 -3.21 -21.11 -14.49
C GLY A 318 -4.39 -21.95 -14.99
N GLN A 319 -5.44 -21.31 -15.51
CA GLN A 319 -6.62 -21.98 -16.04
C GLN A 319 -6.37 -22.75 -17.35
N ALA A 320 -5.40 -22.32 -18.16
CA ALA A 320 -5.04 -23.01 -19.41
C ALA A 320 -4.17 -24.28 -19.19
N ARG A 321 -3.80 -24.62 -17.96
CA ARG A 321 -3.00 -25.79 -17.59
C ARG A 321 -3.80 -26.88 -16.85
N VAL A 322 -5.08 -26.66 -16.61
CA VAL A 322 -6.06 -27.62 -16.10
C VAL A 322 -6.98 -28.07 -17.25
#